data_25fcd10ba26bd9aeb2ca3cb146dc5270
#
_entry.id   25fcd10ba26bd9aeb2ca3cb146dc5270
#
_cell.length_a   1.000
_cell.length_b   1.000
_cell.length_c   1.000
_cell.angle_alpha   90.00
_cell.angle_beta   90.00
_cell.angle_gamma   90.00
#
_symmetry.space_group_name_H-M   'P 1'
#
loop_
_entity.id
_entity.type
_entity.pdbx_description
1 polymer ?
#
loop_
_entity_poly.entity_id
_entity_poly.type
_entity_poly.pdbx_seq_one_letter_code
_entity_poly.pdbx_strand_id
1 'polypeptide(L)'
;SEMCIRDRAKSARQRSDILRKWFDLMIENKEELAQIMTVEQGKPINESRGEIGYGASFVEWFSEEAKRVYGDTIPDPMTDRRIVVLKQPVGVVASITPWNFPNAMITRKCAPALAVGCPVVIKPASQTPYSALALAVLAEEAGFPKGTLNVITGKASEIGEELATNPIVRKLSFTGSTEIGKILLQKCSGTVKK
;
A
#
# COMPACT_ATOMS: atom_id res chain seq x y z
N SER A 1 -4.96 -16.15 -2.92
CA SER A 1 -5.29 -16.74 -1.60
C SER A 1 -4.07 -17.24 -0.84
N GLU A 2 -3.09 -17.89 -1.49
CA GLU A 2 -1.85 -18.35 -0.83
C GLU A 2 -0.95 -17.20 -0.34
N MET A 3 -0.93 -16.06 -1.04
CA MET A 3 -0.17 -14.87 -0.63
C MET A 3 -0.64 -14.29 0.70
N CYS A 4 -1.95 -14.22 0.94
CA CYS A 4 -2.50 -13.79 2.22
C CYS A 4 -2.12 -14.73 3.37
N ILE A 5 -1.97 -16.03 3.10
CA ILE A 5 -1.62 -17.04 4.12
C ILE A 5 -0.15 -16.90 4.53
N ARG A 6 0.77 -16.70 3.57
CA ARG A 6 2.21 -16.54 3.85
C ARG A 6 2.53 -15.26 4.63
N ASP A 7 1.79 -14.18 4.38
CA ASP A 7 2.00 -12.91 5.08
C ASP A 7 1.35 -12.91 6.47
N ARG A 8 0.25 -13.64 6.64
CA ARG A 8 -0.34 -13.93 7.97
C ARG A 8 0.57 -14.77 8.87
N ALA A 9 1.50 -15.54 8.31
CA ALA A 9 2.47 -16.32 9.08
C ALA A 9 3.55 -15.46 9.74
N LYS A 10 3.73 -14.18 9.29
CA LYS A 10 4.69 -13.27 9.90
C LYS A 10 4.08 -12.56 11.12
N SER A 11 4.85 -12.52 12.22
CA SER A 11 4.48 -11.73 13.39
C SER A 11 4.45 -10.22 13.07
N ALA A 12 3.74 -9.44 13.89
CA ALA A 12 3.74 -7.98 13.79
C ALA A 12 5.16 -7.39 13.83
N ARG A 13 6.05 -7.97 14.67
CA ARG A 13 7.46 -7.60 14.75
C ARG A 13 8.19 -7.82 13.43
N GLN A 14 8.04 -8.99 12.81
CA GLN A 14 8.68 -9.29 11.53
C GLN A 14 8.23 -8.36 10.41
N ARG A 15 6.93 -8.02 10.35
CA ARG A 15 6.42 -7.04 9.38
C ARG A 15 6.96 -5.64 9.64
N SER A 16 7.03 -5.24 10.90
CA SER A 16 7.65 -3.98 11.33
C SER A 16 9.11 -3.88 10.89
N ASP A 17 9.90 -4.94 11.12
CA ASP A 17 11.33 -4.96 10.79
C ASP A 17 11.58 -4.88 9.27
N ILE A 18 10.74 -5.54 8.45
CA ILE A 18 10.81 -5.45 6.99
C ILE A 18 10.44 -4.04 6.50
N LEU A 19 9.36 -3.43 7.04
CA LEU A 19 8.98 -2.06 6.72
C LEU A 19 10.09 -1.07 7.12
N ARG A 20 10.71 -1.25 8.29
CA ARG A 20 11.82 -0.39 8.72
C ARG A 20 12.99 -0.49 7.74
N LYS A 21 13.35 -1.70 7.32
CA LYS A 21 14.40 -1.88 6.32
C LYS A 21 14.03 -1.25 4.98
N TRP A 22 12.76 -1.30 4.57
CA TRP A 22 12.31 -0.62 3.35
C TRP A 22 12.46 0.90 3.46
N PHE A 23 12.11 1.48 4.62
CA PHE A 23 12.37 2.90 4.91
C PHE A 23 13.85 3.23 4.79
N ASP A 24 14.73 2.46 5.45
CA ASP A 24 16.16 2.70 5.44
C ASP A 24 16.72 2.68 4.00
N LEU A 25 16.32 1.68 3.19
CA LEU A 25 16.69 1.59 1.78
C LEU A 25 16.15 2.78 0.95
N MET A 26 14.95 3.28 1.22
CA MET A 26 14.43 4.47 0.53
C MET A 26 15.27 5.72 0.87
N ILE A 27 15.74 5.85 2.09
CA ILE A 27 16.58 6.98 2.51
C ILE A 27 18.00 6.86 1.92
N GLU A 28 18.57 5.65 1.94
CA GLU A 28 19.88 5.37 1.33
C GLU A 28 19.90 5.65 -0.18
N ASN A 29 18.82 5.30 -0.89
CA ASN A 29 18.69 5.51 -2.33
C ASN A 29 17.89 6.79 -2.68
N LYS A 30 17.85 7.77 -1.77
CA LYS A 30 17.02 8.97 -1.93
C LYS A 30 17.36 9.76 -3.19
N GLU A 31 18.63 9.85 -3.56
CA GLU A 31 19.08 10.62 -4.70
C GLU A 31 18.66 9.95 -6.02
N GLU A 32 18.85 8.66 -6.14
CA GLU A 32 18.47 7.86 -7.32
C GLU A 32 16.96 7.89 -7.52
N LEU A 33 16.19 7.71 -6.45
CA LEU A 33 14.73 7.79 -6.49
C LEU A 33 14.25 9.19 -6.92
N ALA A 34 14.91 10.24 -6.43
CA ALA A 34 14.58 11.62 -6.81
C ALA A 34 14.92 11.89 -8.28
N GLN A 35 16.03 11.38 -8.80
CA GLN A 35 16.40 11.49 -10.21
C GLN A 35 15.40 10.76 -11.11
N ILE A 36 15.01 9.52 -10.77
CA ILE A 36 13.97 8.77 -11.49
C ILE A 36 12.68 9.60 -11.56
N MET A 37 12.23 10.15 -10.43
CA MET A 37 11.03 10.95 -10.37
C MET A 37 11.14 12.22 -11.22
N THR A 38 12.26 12.93 -11.16
CA THR A 38 12.49 14.14 -11.96
C THR A 38 12.45 13.84 -13.45
N VAL A 39 13.07 12.74 -13.89
CA VAL A 39 13.11 12.35 -15.30
C VAL A 39 11.74 11.93 -15.81
N GLU A 40 10.96 11.15 -15.05
CA GLU A 40 9.66 10.67 -15.54
C GLU A 40 8.54 11.68 -15.41
N GLN A 41 8.57 12.54 -14.37
CA GLN A 41 7.45 13.42 -14.04
C GLN A 41 7.73 14.90 -14.36
N GLY A 42 9.00 15.29 -14.48
CA GLY A 42 9.40 16.69 -14.71
C GLY A 42 9.44 17.57 -13.45
N LYS A 43 9.32 16.98 -12.27
CA LYS A 43 9.41 17.70 -10.98
C LYS A 43 10.84 18.20 -10.75
N PRO A 44 11.05 19.43 -10.23
CA PRO A 44 12.38 19.91 -9.85
C PRO A 44 13.04 18.96 -8.84
N ILE A 45 14.32 18.69 -9.02
CA ILE A 45 15.06 17.69 -8.22
C ILE A 45 14.96 17.90 -6.70
N ASN A 46 14.95 19.16 -6.25
CA ASN A 46 14.81 19.45 -4.82
C ASN A 46 13.42 19.10 -4.28
N GLU A 47 12.38 19.26 -5.09
CA GLU A 47 11.01 18.85 -4.74
C GLU A 47 10.90 17.33 -4.78
N SER A 48 11.54 16.67 -5.74
CA SER A 48 11.62 15.22 -5.80
C SER A 48 12.29 14.63 -4.55
N ARG A 49 13.44 15.21 -4.13
CA ARG A 49 14.11 14.83 -2.87
C ARG A 49 13.19 15.01 -1.65
N GLY A 50 12.42 16.09 -1.62
CA GLY A 50 11.42 16.35 -0.57
C GLY A 50 10.32 15.30 -0.56
N GLU A 51 9.81 14.92 -1.73
CA GLU A 51 8.78 13.90 -1.85
C GLU A 51 9.27 12.51 -1.43
N ILE A 52 10.51 12.11 -1.78
CA ILE A 52 11.06 10.83 -1.32
C ILE A 52 11.07 10.79 0.21
N GLY A 53 11.56 11.84 0.87
CA GLY A 53 11.53 11.92 2.34
C GLY A 53 10.10 11.84 2.90
N TYR A 54 9.16 12.55 2.29
CA TYR A 54 7.75 12.50 2.65
C TYR A 54 7.14 11.10 2.44
N GLY A 55 7.43 10.45 1.32
CA GLY A 55 6.99 9.08 1.05
C GLY A 55 7.57 8.07 2.04
N ALA A 56 8.86 8.21 2.37
CA ALA A 56 9.53 7.36 3.34
C ALA A 56 8.94 7.50 4.76
N SER A 57 8.52 8.71 5.16
CA SER A 57 7.93 8.93 6.49
C SER A 57 6.65 8.11 6.73
N PHE A 58 5.86 7.81 5.69
CA PHE A 58 4.73 6.87 5.84
C PHE A 58 5.20 5.46 6.12
N VAL A 59 6.27 5.01 5.47
CA VAL A 59 6.82 3.66 5.70
C VAL A 59 7.37 3.56 7.13
N GLU A 60 8.09 4.57 7.59
CA GLU A 60 8.59 4.67 8.97
C GLU A 60 7.43 4.60 9.98
N TRP A 61 6.45 5.48 9.84
CA TRP A 61 5.28 5.52 10.72
C TRP A 61 4.58 4.16 10.82
N PHE A 62 4.27 3.55 9.69
CA PHE A 62 3.56 2.27 9.68
C PHE A 62 4.44 1.08 10.03
N SER A 63 5.76 1.19 10.00
CA SER A 63 6.65 0.19 10.59
C SER A 63 6.45 0.10 12.11
N GLU A 64 6.26 1.23 12.76
CA GLU A 64 5.99 1.31 14.19
C GLU A 64 4.56 0.92 14.53
N GLU A 65 3.58 1.40 13.77
CA GLU A 65 2.17 1.09 13.94
C GLU A 65 1.83 -0.39 13.70
N ALA A 66 2.64 -1.12 12.93
CA ALA A 66 2.45 -2.55 12.72
C ALA A 66 2.33 -3.34 14.01
N LYS A 67 3.01 -2.90 15.08
CA LYS A 67 3.02 -3.52 16.40
C LYS A 67 1.86 -3.10 17.29
N ARG A 68 1.05 -2.10 16.87
CA ARG A 68 -0.06 -1.51 17.65
C ARG A 68 -1.44 -1.88 17.11
N VAL A 69 -1.54 -2.89 16.26
CA VAL A 69 -2.82 -3.39 15.76
C VAL A 69 -3.45 -4.28 16.84
N TYR A 70 -3.94 -3.64 17.90
CA TYR A 70 -4.58 -4.32 19.03
C TYR A 70 -6.03 -4.69 18.69
N GLY A 71 -6.57 -5.64 19.46
CA GLY A 71 -8.00 -5.85 19.59
C GLY A 71 -8.55 -5.14 20.81
N ASP A 72 -9.82 -5.37 21.11
CA ASP A 72 -10.53 -4.78 22.24
C ASP A 72 -11.17 -5.87 23.09
N THR A 73 -11.22 -5.68 24.40
CA THR A 73 -12.07 -6.45 25.31
C THR A 73 -13.14 -5.48 25.85
N ILE A 74 -14.40 -5.77 25.51
CA ILE A 74 -15.52 -4.89 25.80
C ILE A 74 -16.36 -5.53 26.90
N PRO A 75 -16.73 -4.80 27.97
CA PRO A 75 -17.69 -5.29 28.95
C PRO A 75 -19.04 -5.58 28.30
N ASP A 76 -19.59 -6.76 28.58
CA ASP A 76 -20.98 -7.09 28.23
C ASP A 76 -21.91 -6.64 29.36
N PRO A 77 -23.12 -6.20 29.08
CA PRO A 77 -24.11 -5.91 30.11
C PRO A 77 -24.54 -7.15 30.94
N MET A 78 -24.26 -8.35 30.44
CA MET A 78 -24.46 -9.61 31.14
C MET A 78 -23.16 -10.03 31.86
N THR A 79 -23.27 -10.69 32.99
CA THR A 79 -22.13 -11.08 33.82
C THR A 79 -21.47 -12.42 33.38
N ASP A 80 -22.16 -13.19 32.56
CA ASP A 80 -21.81 -14.53 32.13
C ASP A 80 -20.94 -14.61 30.85
N ARG A 81 -20.66 -13.45 30.24
CA ARG A 81 -19.90 -13.39 28.97
C ARG A 81 -18.95 -12.20 28.88
N ARG A 82 -18.05 -12.27 27.91
CA ARG A 82 -17.12 -11.21 27.52
C ARG A 82 -17.10 -11.06 26.02
N ILE A 83 -17.00 -9.82 25.53
CA ILE A 83 -16.88 -9.50 24.11
C ILE A 83 -15.39 -9.27 23.82
N VAL A 84 -14.84 -10.01 22.86
CA VAL A 84 -13.45 -9.83 22.38
C VAL A 84 -13.49 -9.47 20.91
N VAL A 85 -12.85 -8.37 20.55
CA VAL A 85 -12.72 -7.90 19.18
C VAL A 85 -11.29 -8.18 18.70
N LEU A 86 -11.16 -8.92 17.59
CA LEU A 86 -9.89 -9.20 16.94
C LEU A 86 -9.80 -8.43 15.63
N LYS A 87 -8.68 -7.71 15.39
CA LYS A 87 -8.38 -7.05 14.12
C LYS A 87 -7.64 -8.01 13.21
N GLN A 88 -8.16 -8.22 12.01
CA GLN A 88 -7.58 -9.12 11.02
C GLN A 88 -7.32 -8.41 9.68
N PRO A 89 -6.31 -8.84 8.88
CA PRO A 89 -6.10 -8.35 7.53
C PRO A 89 -7.36 -8.55 6.68
N VAL A 90 -7.74 -7.51 5.94
CA VAL A 90 -8.94 -7.55 5.06
C VAL A 90 -8.72 -8.46 3.84
N GLY A 91 -7.49 -8.67 3.42
CA GLY A 91 -7.11 -9.42 2.21
C GLY A 91 -6.35 -8.56 1.21
N VAL A 92 -6.46 -8.88 -0.08
CA VAL A 92 -5.75 -8.15 -1.14
C VAL A 92 -6.25 -6.72 -1.26
N VAL A 93 -5.31 -5.77 -1.29
CA VAL A 93 -5.55 -4.34 -1.45
C VAL A 93 -5.11 -3.89 -2.84
N ALA A 94 -5.99 -3.23 -3.59
CA ALA A 94 -5.64 -2.51 -4.80
C ALA A 94 -5.32 -1.06 -4.46
N SER A 95 -4.25 -0.52 -5.04
CA SER A 95 -3.82 0.86 -4.90
C SER A 95 -3.71 1.52 -6.27
N ILE A 96 -4.55 2.51 -6.56
CA ILE A 96 -4.49 3.30 -7.79
C ILE A 96 -4.03 4.71 -7.42
N THR A 97 -2.96 5.20 -8.05
CA THR A 97 -2.28 6.44 -7.65
C THR A 97 -2.13 7.41 -8.83
N PRO A 98 -2.15 8.73 -8.55
CA PRO A 98 -1.95 9.77 -9.55
C PRO A 98 -0.46 9.98 -9.85
N TRP A 99 -0.21 10.82 -10.87
CA TRP A 99 1.13 11.13 -11.36
C TRP A 99 1.87 12.22 -10.57
N ASN A 100 1.14 13.08 -9.84
CA ASN A 100 1.71 14.29 -9.24
C ASN A 100 2.58 14.05 -7.99
N PHE A 101 2.37 12.94 -7.29
CA PHE A 101 3.20 12.47 -6.17
C PHE A 101 3.43 10.95 -6.31
N PRO A 102 4.24 10.55 -7.31
CA PRO A 102 4.35 9.16 -7.74
C PRO A 102 5.02 8.22 -6.73
N ASN A 103 5.72 8.75 -5.74
CA ASN A 103 6.30 7.98 -4.63
C ASN A 103 5.38 8.03 -3.39
N ALA A 104 5.08 9.23 -2.89
CA ALA A 104 4.37 9.41 -1.62
C ALA A 104 2.93 8.87 -1.65
N MET A 105 2.22 8.96 -2.80
CA MET A 105 0.86 8.40 -2.90
C MET A 105 0.85 6.87 -2.90
N ILE A 106 1.94 6.24 -3.28
CA ILE A 106 2.10 4.79 -3.20
C ILE A 106 2.37 4.38 -1.75
N THR A 107 3.42 4.93 -1.14
CA THR A 107 3.85 4.50 0.21
C THR A 107 2.77 4.71 1.26
N ARG A 108 2.04 5.84 1.24
CA ARG A 108 0.92 6.11 2.16
C ARG A 108 -0.26 5.14 2.05
N LYS A 109 -0.40 4.42 0.92
CA LYS A 109 -1.43 3.40 0.72
C LYS A 109 -0.90 2.00 1.01
N CYS A 110 0.33 1.73 0.60
CA CYS A 110 0.93 0.41 0.70
C CYS A 110 1.45 0.12 2.11
N ALA A 111 2.10 1.08 2.76
CA ALA A 111 2.68 0.87 4.07
C ALA A 111 1.67 0.40 5.14
N PRO A 112 0.48 1.04 5.30
CA PRO A 112 -0.52 0.55 6.26
C PRO A 112 -1.08 -0.82 5.89
N ALA A 113 -1.24 -1.14 4.60
CA ALA A 113 -1.71 -2.45 4.16
C ALA A 113 -0.69 -3.54 4.49
N LEU A 114 0.59 -3.31 4.17
CA LEU A 114 1.70 -4.23 4.43
C LEU A 114 1.93 -4.41 5.95
N ALA A 115 1.78 -3.34 6.74
CA ALA A 115 1.92 -3.38 8.19
C ALA A 115 0.97 -4.38 8.85
N VAL A 116 -0.24 -4.53 8.32
CA VAL A 116 -1.24 -5.48 8.83
C VAL A 116 -1.26 -6.82 8.10
N GLY A 117 -0.35 -7.05 7.14
CA GLY A 117 -0.24 -8.31 6.40
C GLY A 117 -1.21 -8.42 5.23
N CYS A 118 -1.60 -7.32 4.61
CA CYS A 118 -2.37 -7.29 3.37
C CYS A 118 -1.44 -7.17 2.16
N PRO A 119 -1.44 -8.10 1.20
CA PRO A 119 -0.72 -7.92 -0.05
C PRO A 119 -1.36 -6.81 -0.89
N VAL A 120 -0.51 -6.12 -1.67
CA VAL A 120 -0.91 -4.93 -2.42
C VAL A 120 -0.63 -5.11 -3.91
N VAL A 121 -1.60 -4.72 -4.73
CA VAL A 121 -1.44 -4.55 -6.17
C VAL A 121 -1.52 -3.06 -6.49
N ILE A 122 -0.44 -2.50 -7.02
CA ILE A 122 -0.32 -1.08 -7.34
C ILE A 122 -0.53 -0.88 -8.83
N LYS A 123 -1.44 0.01 -9.19
CA LYS A 123 -1.56 0.58 -10.52
C LYS A 123 -1.11 2.04 -10.45
N PRO A 124 0.16 2.35 -10.77
CA PRO A 124 0.63 3.74 -10.84
C PRO A 124 0.02 4.47 -12.03
N ALA A 125 0.11 5.79 -12.04
CA ALA A 125 -0.23 6.56 -13.23
C ALA A 125 0.61 6.12 -14.42
N SER A 126 0.04 6.13 -15.62
CA SER A 126 0.74 5.69 -16.83
C SER A 126 1.94 6.58 -17.18
N GLN A 127 1.92 7.83 -16.72
CA GLN A 127 2.99 8.81 -16.94
C GLN A 127 4.19 8.61 -16.00
N THR A 128 3.98 7.94 -14.84
CA THR A 128 5.00 7.84 -13.79
C THR A 128 5.10 6.41 -13.22
N PRO A 129 5.40 5.41 -14.05
CA PRO A 129 5.49 4.03 -13.59
C PRO A 129 6.83 3.71 -12.89
N TYR A 130 7.92 4.40 -13.24
CA TYR A 130 9.26 4.03 -12.78
C TYR A 130 9.49 4.28 -11.29
N SER A 131 8.90 5.33 -10.71
CA SER A 131 8.91 5.53 -9.25
C SER A 131 8.28 4.33 -8.52
N ALA A 132 7.18 3.78 -9.05
CA ALA A 132 6.54 2.60 -8.46
C ALA A 132 7.40 1.34 -8.58
N LEU A 133 8.04 1.14 -9.75
CA LEU A 133 8.92 0.00 -9.99
C LEU A 133 10.16 0.05 -9.10
N ALA A 134 10.78 1.23 -8.94
CA ALA A 134 11.92 1.41 -8.05
C ALA A 134 11.56 1.11 -6.58
N LEU A 135 10.38 1.56 -6.11
CA LEU A 135 9.89 1.20 -4.77
C LEU A 135 9.69 -0.31 -4.60
N ALA A 136 9.24 -1.01 -5.64
CA ALA A 136 9.04 -2.46 -5.59
C ALA A 136 10.39 -3.22 -5.53
N VAL A 137 11.42 -2.74 -6.23
CA VAL A 137 12.79 -3.28 -6.13
C VAL A 137 13.31 -3.16 -4.70
N LEU A 138 13.23 -1.98 -4.12
CA LEU A 138 13.67 -1.77 -2.72
C LEU A 138 12.83 -2.57 -1.71
N ALA A 139 11.54 -2.79 -2.00
CA ALA A 139 10.72 -3.65 -1.16
C ALA A 139 11.18 -5.13 -1.22
N GLU A 140 11.57 -5.64 -2.39
CA GLU A 140 12.12 -6.98 -2.53
C GLU A 140 13.45 -7.11 -1.76
N GLU A 141 14.33 -6.13 -1.85
CA GLU A 141 15.60 -6.06 -1.09
C GLU A 141 15.37 -5.97 0.44
N ALA A 142 14.30 -5.28 0.86
CA ALA A 142 13.90 -5.22 2.26
C ALA A 142 13.46 -6.56 2.81
N GLY A 143 13.11 -7.52 1.95
CA GLY A 143 12.73 -8.88 2.32
C GLY A 143 11.22 -9.10 2.40
N PHE A 144 10.41 -8.29 1.72
CA PHE A 144 9.01 -8.62 1.52
C PHE A 144 8.89 -9.94 0.75
N PRO A 145 8.02 -10.86 1.16
CA PRO A 145 7.77 -12.09 0.42
C PRO A 145 7.31 -11.79 -1.02
N LYS A 146 7.73 -12.63 -1.96
CA LYS A 146 7.29 -12.51 -3.36
C LYS A 146 5.76 -12.48 -3.44
N GLY A 147 5.23 -11.55 -4.24
CA GLY A 147 3.81 -11.35 -4.42
C GLY A 147 3.12 -10.51 -3.33
N THR A 148 3.85 -10.04 -2.31
CA THR A 148 3.29 -9.14 -1.29
C THR A 148 3.09 -7.72 -1.82
N LEU A 149 4.04 -7.21 -2.62
CA LEU A 149 3.94 -5.94 -3.33
C LEU A 149 4.06 -6.19 -4.83
N ASN A 150 3.06 -5.80 -5.60
CA ASN A 150 3.00 -6.04 -7.04
C ASN A 150 2.70 -4.73 -7.76
N VAL A 151 3.41 -4.45 -8.84
CA VAL A 151 3.17 -3.28 -9.70
C VAL A 151 2.66 -3.76 -11.04
N ILE A 152 1.53 -3.22 -11.48
CA ILE A 152 0.95 -3.50 -12.80
C ILE A 152 0.82 -2.22 -13.61
N THR A 153 1.24 -2.29 -14.86
CA THR A 153 1.14 -1.19 -15.84
C THR A 153 0.28 -1.64 -17.01
N GLY A 154 -0.35 -0.69 -17.69
CA GLY A 154 -1.20 -0.98 -18.85
C GLY A 154 -2.39 -0.04 -18.91
N LYS A 155 -3.40 -0.42 -19.70
CA LYS A 155 -4.58 0.41 -19.94
C LYS A 155 -5.40 0.62 -18.67
N ALA A 156 -5.51 1.88 -18.27
CA ALA A 156 -6.08 2.26 -16.97
C ALA A 156 -7.54 1.80 -16.78
N SER A 157 -8.34 1.82 -17.86
CA SER A 157 -9.74 1.40 -17.80
C SER A 157 -9.88 -0.11 -17.56
N GLU A 158 -9.06 -0.93 -18.20
CA GLU A 158 -9.12 -2.40 -18.08
C GLU A 158 -8.60 -2.84 -16.70
N ILE A 159 -7.46 -2.29 -16.28
CA ILE A 159 -6.92 -2.59 -14.95
C ILE A 159 -7.86 -2.08 -13.85
N GLY A 160 -8.40 -0.86 -14.00
CA GLY A 160 -9.35 -0.30 -13.05
C GLY A 160 -10.63 -1.12 -12.93
N GLU A 161 -11.14 -1.65 -14.06
CA GLU A 161 -12.27 -2.58 -14.08
C GLU A 161 -11.97 -3.84 -13.27
N GLU A 162 -10.88 -4.51 -13.61
CA GLU A 162 -10.45 -5.75 -12.95
C GLU A 162 -10.27 -5.54 -11.43
N LEU A 163 -9.54 -4.50 -11.02
CA LEU A 163 -9.30 -4.22 -9.60
C LEU A 163 -10.59 -3.87 -8.84
N ALA A 164 -11.56 -3.23 -9.52
CA ALA A 164 -12.82 -2.85 -8.90
C ALA A 164 -13.82 -4.01 -8.80
N THR A 165 -13.84 -4.92 -9.76
CA THR A 165 -14.87 -5.98 -9.84
C THR A 165 -14.39 -7.34 -9.32
N ASN A 166 -13.07 -7.62 -9.37
CA ASN A 166 -12.55 -8.92 -8.95
C ASN A 166 -12.78 -9.18 -7.45
N PRO A 167 -13.45 -10.30 -7.08
CA PRO A 167 -13.80 -10.60 -5.69
C PRO A 167 -12.59 -10.91 -4.78
N ILE A 168 -11.42 -11.23 -5.35
CA ILE A 168 -10.18 -11.46 -4.59
C ILE A 168 -9.67 -10.15 -4.00
N VAL A 169 -9.87 -9.03 -4.70
CA VAL A 169 -9.55 -7.70 -4.19
C VAL A 169 -10.59 -7.30 -3.14
N ARG A 170 -10.17 -7.07 -1.91
CA ARG A 170 -11.05 -6.80 -0.77
C ARG A 170 -11.15 -5.33 -0.41
N LYS A 171 -10.16 -4.55 -0.82
CA LYS A 171 -10.13 -3.09 -0.63
C LYS A 171 -9.53 -2.42 -1.86
N LEU A 172 -10.13 -1.30 -2.28
CA LEU A 172 -9.59 -0.42 -3.31
C LEU A 172 -9.28 0.94 -2.72
N SER A 173 -8.01 1.36 -2.78
CA SER A 173 -7.57 2.69 -2.37
C SER A 173 -7.20 3.51 -3.58
N PHE A 174 -7.94 4.58 -3.82
CA PHE A 174 -7.82 5.44 -4.99
C PHE A 174 -7.45 6.88 -4.61
N THR A 175 -6.57 7.47 -5.38
CA THR A 175 -6.35 8.93 -5.41
C THR A 175 -6.29 9.36 -6.86
N GLY A 176 -7.12 10.34 -7.24
CA GLY A 176 -7.24 10.85 -8.61
C GLY A 176 -8.43 11.80 -8.74
N SER A 177 -9.00 11.92 -9.94
CA SER A 177 -10.16 12.79 -10.17
C SER A 177 -11.43 12.25 -9.52
N THR A 178 -12.30 13.17 -9.13
CA THR A 178 -13.62 12.84 -8.57
C THR A 178 -14.47 11.99 -9.54
N GLU A 179 -14.37 12.26 -10.83
CA GLU A 179 -15.09 11.51 -11.87
C GLU A 179 -14.72 10.03 -11.87
N ILE A 180 -13.42 9.73 -11.94
CA ILE A 180 -12.94 8.34 -11.89
C ILE A 180 -13.25 7.70 -10.53
N GLY A 181 -13.16 8.46 -9.44
CA GLY A 181 -13.54 7.97 -8.11
C GLY A 181 -15.00 7.50 -8.05
N LYS A 182 -15.94 8.25 -8.64
CA LYS A 182 -17.36 7.85 -8.72
C LYS A 182 -17.55 6.57 -9.52
N ILE A 183 -16.87 6.44 -10.67
CA ILE A 183 -16.91 5.24 -11.50
C ILE A 183 -16.41 4.01 -10.71
N LEU A 184 -15.27 4.14 -10.03
CA LEU A 184 -14.72 3.05 -9.24
C LEU A 184 -15.63 2.67 -8.06
N LEU A 185 -16.22 3.65 -7.36
CA LEU A 185 -17.19 3.39 -6.29
C LEU A 185 -18.40 2.58 -6.80
N GLN A 186 -18.96 2.98 -7.95
CA GLN A 186 -20.06 2.25 -8.57
C GLN A 186 -19.68 0.80 -8.89
N LYS A 187 -18.50 0.57 -9.46
CA LYS A 187 -18.00 -0.77 -9.78
C LYS A 187 -17.71 -1.63 -8.54
N CYS A 188 -17.22 -1.02 -7.49
CA CYS A 188 -16.94 -1.70 -6.21
C CYS A 188 -18.21 -2.09 -5.44
N SER A 189 -19.36 -1.45 -5.71
CA SER A 189 -20.60 -1.68 -4.97
C SER A 189 -21.09 -3.12 -5.04
N GLY A 190 -20.92 -3.79 -6.18
CA GLY A 190 -21.32 -5.18 -6.37
C GLY A 190 -20.63 -6.21 -5.47
N THR A 191 -19.45 -5.86 -4.93
CA THR A 191 -18.67 -6.70 -4.01
C THR A 191 -18.50 -6.07 -2.62
N VAL A 192 -19.13 -4.91 -2.40
CA VAL A 192 -19.05 -4.14 -1.13
C VAL A 192 -17.59 -3.97 -0.67
N LYS A 193 -16.69 -3.65 -1.61
CA LYS A 193 -15.27 -3.40 -1.29
C LYS A 193 -15.12 -2.19 -0.36
N LYS A 194 -14.18 -2.30 0.56
CA LYS A 194 -13.80 -1.19 1.45
C LYS A 194 -12.83 -0.24 0.76
#